data_94e69e957bfef8fd4b50a5960b1b29ff
#
_entry.id   94e69e957bfef8fd4b50a5960b1b29ff
#
_cell.length_a   1.000
_cell.length_b   1.000
_cell.length_c   1.000
_cell.angle_alpha   90.00
_cell.angle_beta   90.00
_cell.angle_gamma   90.00
#
_symmetry.space_group_name_H-M   'P 1'
#
loop_
_entity.id
_entity.type
_entity.pdbx_description
1 polymer ?
#
loop_
_entity_poly.entity_id
_entity_poly.type
_entity_poly.pdbx_seq_one_letter_code
_entity_poly.pdbx_strand_id
1 'polypeptide(L)'
;MIDEKFCQSFLRNAISKSFVVSSHDISDGGLAIALAESCILSSRGATIELEKDLNRVDNLLFAEGGSRIIFSISKMKQNAWFNYLKQNQINFPSSVYVKKIGYVSSDTLKIKINEKNICNIRVEELTEKFNNSISDYL
;
A
#
# COMPACT_ATOMS: atom_id res chain seq x y z
N MET A 1 -16.27 9.99 6.94
CA MET A 1 -17.17 10.27 5.77
C MET A 1 -16.69 11.40 4.85
N ILE A 2 -16.30 12.58 5.34
CA ILE A 2 -15.76 13.65 4.45
C ILE A 2 -14.41 13.23 3.88
N ASP A 3 -13.53 12.71 4.71
CA ASP A 3 -12.18 12.28 4.34
C ASP A 3 -12.19 11.12 3.33
N GLU A 4 -13.11 10.18 3.51
CA GLU A 4 -13.29 9.06 2.58
C GLU A 4 -13.71 9.52 1.18
N LYS A 5 -14.71 10.40 1.10
CA LYS A 5 -15.13 10.97 -0.18
C LYS A 5 -14.02 11.75 -0.86
N PHE A 6 -13.22 12.47 -0.05
CA PHE A 6 -12.07 13.19 -0.56
C PHE A 6 -11.00 12.22 -1.11
N CYS A 7 -10.62 11.19 -0.34
CA CYS A 7 -9.64 10.18 -0.77
C CYS A 7 -10.07 9.50 -2.06
N GLN A 8 -11.33 9.09 -2.16
CA GLN A 8 -11.88 8.47 -3.37
C GLN A 8 -11.86 9.42 -4.57
N SER A 9 -12.25 10.68 -4.38
CA SER A 9 -12.25 11.69 -5.44
C SER A 9 -10.83 12.02 -5.91
N PHE A 10 -9.89 12.22 -4.97
CA PHE A 10 -8.49 12.48 -5.27
C PHE A 10 -7.86 11.31 -6.04
N LEU A 11 -8.06 10.07 -5.57
CA LEU A 11 -7.54 8.88 -6.23
C LEU A 11 -8.13 8.70 -7.63
N ARG A 12 -9.45 8.88 -7.80
CA ARG A 12 -10.11 8.82 -9.10
C ARG A 12 -9.52 9.82 -10.10
N ASN A 13 -9.26 11.04 -9.66
CA ASN A 13 -8.61 12.05 -10.48
C ASN A 13 -7.15 11.67 -10.83
N ALA A 14 -6.42 11.07 -9.90
CA ALA A 14 -5.06 10.58 -10.14
C ALA A 14 -5.04 9.42 -11.14
N ILE A 15 -6.02 8.53 -11.08
CA ILE A 15 -6.20 7.43 -12.04
C ILE A 15 -6.53 7.97 -13.43
N SER A 16 -7.47 8.91 -13.54
CA SER A 16 -7.86 9.51 -14.82
C SER A 16 -6.70 10.23 -15.53
N LYS A 17 -5.75 10.75 -14.77
CA LYS A 17 -4.49 11.33 -15.27
C LYS A 17 -3.40 10.29 -15.54
N SER A 18 -3.70 9.02 -15.37
CA SER A 18 -2.77 7.89 -15.55
C SER A 18 -1.50 8.00 -14.69
N PHE A 19 -1.60 8.57 -13.51
CA PHE A 19 -0.52 8.53 -12.52
C PHE A 19 -0.48 7.19 -11.80
N VAL A 20 -1.64 6.64 -11.46
CA VAL A 20 -1.79 5.42 -10.69
C VAL A 20 -1.76 4.21 -11.63
N VAL A 21 -0.95 3.22 -11.30
CA VAL A 21 -0.81 1.94 -12.01
C VAL A 21 -1.66 0.85 -11.36
N SER A 22 -1.69 0.84 -10.02
CA SER A 22 -2.52 -0.07 -9.24
C SER A 22 -2.99 0.62 -7.97
N SER A 23 -4.14 0.23 -7.47
CA SER A 23 -4.66 0.69 -6.18
C SER A 23 -5.39 -0.44 -5.47
N HIS A 24 -5.30 -0.47 -4.15
CA HIS A 24 -5.94 -1.45 -3.29
C HIS A 24 -6.36 -0.75 -1.99
N ASP A 25 -7.56 -0.97 -1.52
CA ASP A 25 -7.98 -0.50 -0.20
C ASP A 25 -7.36 -1.37 0.91
N ILE A 26 -7.13 -0.76 2.05
CA ILE A 26 -6.65 -1.46 3.23
C ILE A 26 -7.87 -1.77 4.09
N SER A 27 -8.33 -3.01 4.03
CA SER A 27 -9.50 -3.53 4.73
C SER A 27 -9.11 -4.65 5.69
N ASP A 28 -9.65 -5.84 5.51
CA ASP A 28 -9.42 -7.00 6.36
C ASP A 28 -7.93 -7.41 6.36
N GLY A 29 -7.39 -7.64 7.54
CA GLY A 29 -5.97 -7.97 7.74
C GLY A 29 -4.99 -6.80 7.57
N GLY A 30 -5.48 -5.59 7.34
CA GLY A 30 -4.70 -4.35 7.36
C GLY A 30 -3.69 -4.22 6.22
N LEU A 31 -2.67 -3.38 6.46
CA LEU A 31 -1.65 -3.03 5.47
C LEU A 31 -0.83 -4.25 4.99
N ALA A 32 -0.51 -5.17 5.91
CA ALA A 32 0.33 -6.32 5.57
C ALA A 32 -0.37 -7.23 4.56
N ILE A 33 -1.67 -7.50 4.74
CA ILE A 33 -2.45 -8.34 3.84
C ILE A 33 -2.69 -7.62 2.50
N ALA A 34 -3.06 -6.34 2.51
CA ALA A 34 -3.23 -5.56 1.28
C ALA A 34 -1.95 -5.53 0.42
N LEU A 35 -0.77 -5.44 1.04
CA LEU A 35 0.52 -5.54 0.36
C LEU A 35 0.77 -6.94 -0.22
N ALA A 36 0.48 -7.99 0.55
CA ALA A 36 0.64 -9.37 0.11
C ALA A 36 -0.26 -9.67 -1.09
N GLU A 37 -1.53 -9.34 -1.01
CA GLU A 37 -2.50 -9.51 -2.11
C GLU A 37 -2.10 -8.74 -3.36
N SER A 38 -1.64 -7.49 -3.21
CA SER A 38 -1.13 -6.69 -4.32
C SER A 38 0.09 -7.35 -5.00
N CYS A 39 0.98 -7.96 -4.21
CA CYS A 39 2.13 -8.69 -4.72
C CYS A 39 1.72 -9.97 -5.46
N ILE A 40 0.80 -10.75 -4.90
CA ILE A 40 0.27 -11.99 -5.49
C ILE A 40 -0.41 -11.68 -6.83
N LEU A 41 -1.34 -10.73 -6.85
CA LEU A 41 -2.11 -10.36 -8.03
C LEU A 41 -1.23 -9.83 -9.18
N SER A 42 -0.16 -9.12 -8.86
CA SER A 42 0.75 -8.56 -9.85
C SER A 42 1.92 -9.48 -10.20
N SER A 43 2.14 -10.56 -9.46
CA SER A 43 3.34 -11.41 -9.51
C SER A 43 4.64 -10.59 -9.35
N ARG A 44 4.58 -9.53 -8.54
CA ARG A 44 5.70 -8.62 -8.27
C ARG A 44 5.86 -8.40 -6.78
N GLY A 45 7.12 -8.31 -6.35
CA GLY A 45 7.45 -7.96 -4.98
C GLY A 45 7.34 -6.46 -4.71
N ALA A 46 7.55 -6.11 -3.44
CA ALA A 46 7.65 -4.74 -2.98
C ALA A 46 8.68 -4.63 -1.85
N THR A 47 9.36 -3.49 -1.78
CA THR A 47 10.18 -3.13 -0.62
C THR A 47 9.51 -1.96 0.07
N ILE A 48 9.08 -2.19 1.31
CA ILE A 48 8.31 -1.26 2.13
C ILE A 48 9.15 -0.85 3.34
N GLU A 49 9.20 0.44 3.60
CA GLU A 49 9.90 1.04 4.73
C GLU A 49 8.90 1.89 5.52
N LEU A 50 8.66 1.48 6.75
CA LEU A 50 7.73 2.14 7.66
C LEU A 50 8.50 2.69 8.86
N GLU A 51 8.03 3.81 9.36
CA GLU A 51 8.47 4.37 10.62
C GLU A 51 7.44 4.04 11.69
N LYS A 52 7.90 3.53 12.80
CA LYS A 52 7.09 3.29 13.98
C LYS A 52 7.17 4.53 14.87
N ASP A 53 6.05 5.21 15.01
CA ASP A 53 5.90 6.21 16.05
C ASP A 53 5.66 5.52 17.42
N LEU A 54 4.68 5.95 18.17
CA LEU A 54 4.32 5.36 19.47
C LEU A 54 3.49 4.08 19.37
N ASN A 55 3.04 3.71 18.18
CA ASN A 55 2.15 2.57 17.95
C ASN A 55 2.89 1.23 17.98
N ARG A 56 2.19 0.17 18.36
CA ARG A 56 2.67 -1.22 18.28
C ARG A 56 2.83 -1.63 16.81
N VAL A 57 3.79 -2.53 16.54
CA VAL A 57 4.07 -3.04 15.17
C VAL A 57 2.87 -3.77 14.57
N ASP A 58 2.19 -4.58 15.38
CA ASP A 58 0.98 -5.29 14.97
C ASP A 58 -0.15 -4.32 14.58
N ASN A 59 -0.32 -3.24 15.32
CA ASN A 59 -1.31 -2.22 14.98
C ASN A 59 -0.97 -1.50 13.67
N LEU A 60 0.32 -1.22 13.42
CA LEU A 60 0.76 -0.59 12.18
C LEU A 60 0.48 -1.48 10.96
N LEU A 61 0.70 -2.78 11.08
CA LEU A 61 0.60 -3.75 9.99
C LEU A 61 -0.81 -4.33 9.82
N PHE A 62 -1.54 -4.58 10.91
CA PHE A 62 -2.77 -5.36 10.89
C PHE A 62 -4.00 -4.60 11.38
N ALA A 63 -3.87 -3.31 11.75
CA ALA A 63 -5.06 -2.54 12.09
C ALA A 63 -6.00 -2.43 10.88
N GLU A 64 -7.24 -2.76 11.13
CA GLU A 64 -8.35 -2.63 10.19
C GLU A 64 -9.05 -1.29 10.41
N GLY A 65 -9.68 -0.78 9.37
CA GLY A 65 -10.46 0.44 9.43
C GLY A 65 -9.70 1.71 9.04
N GLY A 66 -10.47 2.78 8.92
CA GLY A 66 -10.04 4.04 8.34
C GLY A 66 -9.99 3.96 6.81
N SER A 67 -10.21 5.07 6.14
CA SER A 67 -10.16 5.16 4.68
C SER A 67 -8.70 5.18 4.20
N ARG A 68 -8.03 4.02 4.27
CA ARG A 68 -6.64 3.87 3.85
C ARG A 68 -6.57 3.14 2.52
N ILE A 69 -5.76 3.63 1.61
CA ILE A 69 -5.58 3.06 0.28
C ILE A 69 -4.09 2.99 -0.01
N ILE A 70 -3.60 1.85 -0.47
CA ILE A 70 -2.28 1.74 -1.09
C ILE A 70 -2.43 1.86 -2.60
N PHE A 71 -1.49 2.53 -3.24
CA PHE A 71 -1.43 2.61 -4.69
C PHE A 71 0.01 2.72 -5.17
N SER A 72 0.25 2.27 -6.38
CA SER A 72 1.54 2.42 -7.05
C SER A 72 1.46 3.46 -8.15
N ILE A 73 2.57 4.15 -8.39
CA ILE A 73 2.73 5.11 -9.48
C ILE A 73 3.83 4.67 -10.43
N SER A 74 3.71 5.04 -11.69
CA SER A 74 4.74 4.79 -12.68
C SER A 74 6.01 5.59 -12.34
N LYS A 75 7.17 4.92 -12.37
CA LYS A 75 8.47 5.57 -12.21
C LYS A 75 8.68 6.67 -13.24
N MET A 76 8.20 6.49 -14.46
CA MET A 76 8.32 7.49 -15.54
C MET A 76 7.52 8.78 -15.26
N LYS A 77 6.43 8.67 -14.49
CA LYS A 77 5.56 9.79 -14.13
C LYS A 77 5.82 10.34 -12.73
N GLN A 78 6.86 9.89 -12.06
CA GLN A 78 7.13 10.24 -10.66
C GLN A 78 7.23 11.77 -10.44
N ASN A 79 7.93 12.49 -11.28
CA ASN A 79 8.07 13.95 -11.15
C ASN A 79 6.73 14.67 -11.37
N ALA A 80 5.97 14.25 -12.39
CA ALA A 80 4.65 14.81 -12.66
C ALA A 80 3.67 14.50 -11.50
N TRP A 81 3.75 13.31 -10.92
CA TRP A 81 3.01 12.93 -9.72
C TRP A 81 3.32 13.85 -8.53
N PHE A 82 4.60 14.08 -8.22
CA PHE A 82 4.96 14.95 -7.11
C PHE A 82 4.48 16.38 -7.30
N ASN A 83 4.56 16.92 -8.52
CA ASN A 83 4.01 18.23 -8.83
C ASN A 83 2.48 18.26 -8.64
N TYR A 84 1.77 17.23 -9.12
CA TYR A 84 0.33 17.09 -8.92
C TYR A 84 -0.03 17.02 -7.44
N LEU A 85 0.68 16.20 -6.67
CA LEU A 85 0.46 16.08 -5.23
C LEU A 85 0.67 17.42 -4.52
N LYS A 86 1.77 18.12 -4.81
CA LYS A 86 2.08 19.42 -4.22
C LYS A 86 1.01 20.48 -4.51
N GLN A 87 0.49 20.51 -5.74
CA GLN A 87 -0.58 21.44 -6.13
C GLN A 87 -1.92 21.15 -5.45
N ASN A 88 -2.22 19.90 -5.15
CA ASN A 88 -3.49 19.48 -4.54
C ASN A 88 -3.44 19.40 -3.01
N GLN A 89 -2.25 19.27 -2.42
CA GLN A 89 -2.08 19.08 -0.99
C GLN A 89 -2.66 20.22 -0.14
N ILE A 90 -2.70 21.44 -0.67
CA ILE A 90 -3.29 22.60 0.01
C ILE A 90 -4.79 22.43 0.30
N ASN A 91 -5.45 21.57 -0.48
CA ASN A 91 -6.89 21.31 -0.36
C ASN A 91 -7.18 20.05 0.47
N PHE A 92 -6.15 19.39 1.02
CA PHE A 92 -6.35 18.18 1.78
C PHE A 92 -6.96 18.50 3.14
N PRO A 93 -7.98 17.75 3.59
CA PRO A 93 -8.39 17.76 4.98
C PRO A 93 -7.19 17.45 5.88
N SER A 94 -7.14 18.01 7.07
CA SER A 94 -6.03 17.84 8.03
C SER A 94 -5.76 16.39 8.42
N SER A 95 -6.78 15.54 8.32
CA SER A 95 -6.72 14.10 8.56
C SER A 95 -6.22 13.27 7.37
N VAL A 96 -6.10 13.88 6.17
CA VAL A 96 -5.72 13.18 4.95
C VAL A 96 -4.28 13.53 4.57
N TYR A 97 -3.48 12.51 4.35
CA TYR A 97 -2.11 12.66 3.86
C TYR A 97 -1.74 11.55 2.87
N VAL A 98 -0.76 11.83 2.04
CA VAL A 98 -0.16 10.84 1.12
C VAL A 98 1.31 10.68 1.49
N LYS A 99 1.73 9.46 1.78
CA LYS A 99 3.11 9.12 2.15
C LYS A 99 3.64 8.06 1.20
N LYS A 100 4.86 8.26 0.70
CA LYS A 100 5.59 7.19 0.02
C LYS A 100 6.10 6.21 1.08
N ILE A 101 5.75 4.94 0.95
CA ILE A 101 6.14 3.88 1.88
C ILE A 101 7.12 2.87 1.28
N GLY A 102 7.44 2.99 -0.02
CA GLY A 102 8.36 2.06 -0.66
C GLY A 102 8.32 2.09 -2.18
N TYR A 103 8.70 0.96 -2.78
CA TYR A 103 8.71 0.78 -4.23
C TYR A 103 8.44 -0.68 -4.60
N VAL A 104 7.90 -0.87 -5.82
CA VAL A 104 7.68 -2.20 -6.40
C VAL A 104 9.03 -2.81 -6.78
N SER A 105 9.25 -4.05 -6.39
CA SER A 105 10.47 -4.83 -6.68
C SER A 105 10.18 -6.05 -7.56
N SER A 106 11.14 -6.98 -7.71
CA SER A 106 10.98 -8.12 -8.63
C SER A 106 10.03 -9.20 -8.10
N ASP A 107 10.41 -9.88 -7.04
CA ASP A 107 9.83 -11.17 -6.65
C ASP A 107 9.68 -11.41 -5.14
N THR A 108 10.00 -10.40 -4.33
CA THR A 108 10.04 -10.55 -2.88
C THR A 108 9.32 -9.39 -2.20
N LEU A 109 8.41 -9.69 -1.29
CA LEU A 109 7.83 -8.71 -0.37
C LEU A 109 8.76 -8.55 0.84
N LYS A 110 9.33 -7.35 0.98
CA LYS A 110 10.17 -6.96 2.12
C LYS A 110 9.50 -5.83 2.87
N ILE A 111 9.34 -5.99 4.18
CA ILE A 111 8.82 -4.94 5.06
C ILE A 111 9.84 -4.68 6.15
N LYS A 112 10.27 -3.43 6.25
CA LYS A 112 11.13 -2.93 7.32
C LYS A 112 10.37 -1.92 8.16
N ILE A 113 10.61 -1.96 9.46
CA ILE A 113 10.09 -0.97 10.41
C ILE A 113 11.29 -0.47 11.22
N ASN A 114 11.54 0.85 11.17
CA ASN A 114 12.71 1.47 11.78
C ASN A 114 14.01 0.71 11.43
N GLU A 115 14.21 0.48 10.13
CA GLU A 115 15.36 -0.24 9.55
C GLU A 115 15.43 -1.75 9.87
N LYS A 116 14.63 -2.25 10.81
CA LYS A 116 14.57 -3.66 11.17
C LYS A 116 13.71 -4.45 10.19
N ASN A 117 14.24 -5.54 9.65
CA ASN A 117 13.48 -6.48 8.83
C ASN A 117 12.37 -7.16 9.65
N ILE A 118 11.13 -7.01 9.22
CA ILE A 118 9.95 -7.65 9.82
C ILE A 118 9.43 -8.77 8.93
N CYS A 119 9.47 -8.57 7.62
CA CYS A 119 9.02 -9.55 6.63
C CYS A 119 10.01 -9.59 5.47
N ASN A 120 10.29 -10.80 4.98
CA ASN A 120 11.09 -11.03 3.78
C ASN A 120 10.64 -12.37 3.18
N ILE A 121 9.68 -12.35 2.27
CA ILE A 121 9.04 -13.54 1.73
C ILE A 121 8.94 -13.44 0.21
N ARG A 122 9.15 -14.53 -0.51
CA ARG A 122 8.99 -14.59 -1.95
C ARG A 122 7.51 -14.56 -2.34
N VAL A 123 7.17 -13.88 -3.42
CA VAL A 123 5.80 -13.80 -3.91
C VAL A 123 5.25 -15.18 -4.29
N GLU A 124 6.09 -16.07 -4.81
CA GLU A 124 5.75 -17.45 -5.08
C GLU A 124 5.27 -18.19 -3.82
N GLU A 125 6.01 -18.07 -2.72
CA GLU A 125 5.64 -18.68 -1.43
C GLU A 125 4.35 -18.06 -0.86
N LEU A 126 4.16 -16.74 -1.00
CA LEU A 126 2.90 -16.08 -0.63
C LEU A 126 1.72 -16.65 -1.42
N THR A 127 1.90 -16.83 -2.72
CA THR A 127 0.86 -17.36 -3.62
C THR A 127 0.49 -18.79 -3.26
N GLU A 128 1.47 -19.65 -2.97
CA GLU A 128 1.24 -21.02 -2.53
C GLU A 128 0.44 -21.05 -1.22
N LYS A 129 0.86 -20.29 -0.22
CA LYS A 129 0.15 -20.22 1.07
C LYS A 129 -1.27 -19.68 0.92
N PHE A 130 -1.47 -18.65 0.08
CA PHE A 130 -2.78 -18.08 -0.19
C PHE A 130 -3.71 -19.10 -0.86
N ASN A 131 -3.23 -19.82 -1.87
CA ASN A 131 -4.04 -20.80 -2.61
C ASN A 131 -4.34 -22.07 -1.79
N ASN A 132 -3.42 -22.49 -0.92
CA ASN A 132 -3.54 -23.73 -0.16
C ASN A 132 -4.14 -23.52 1.25
N SER A 133 -4.38 -22.27 1.66
CA SER A 133 -4.86 -21.94 3.00
C SER A 133 -6.20 -22.61 3.38
N ILE A 134 -7.03 -22.95 2.39
CA ILE A 134 -8.30 -23.64 2.62
C ILE A 134 -8.13 -25.16 2.48
N SER A 135 -7.30 -25.65 1.55
CA SER A 135 -7.10 -27.08 1.33
C SER A 135 -6.35 -27.79 2.47
N ASP A 136 -5.53 -27.06 3.23
CA ASP A 136 -4.80 -27.61 4.38
C ASP A 136 -5.71 -27.82 5.62
N TYR A 137 -6.95 -27.32 5.57
CA TYR A 137 -7.96 -27.47 6.65
C TYR A 137 -9.15 -28.39 6.26
N LEU A 138 -9.17 -28.94 5.05
CA LEU A 138 -10.17 -29.88 4.54
C LEU A 138 -9.60 -31.30 4.44
#